data_fac18389ad8538ffc84821a918ba07a5
#
_entry.id   fac18389ad8538ffc84821a918ba07a5
#
_cell.length_a   1.000
_cell.length_b   1.000
_cell.length_c   1.000
_cell.angle_alpha   90.00
_cell.angle_beta   90.00
_cell.angle_gamma   90.00
#
_symmetry.space_group_name_H-M   'P 1'
#
loop_
_entity.id
_entity.type
_entity.pdbx_description
1 polymer ?
#
loop_
_entity_poly.entity_id
_entity_poly.type
_entity_poly.pdbx_seq_one_letter_code
_entity_poly.pdbx_strand_id
1 'polypeptide(L)'
;MGPKRRVVAIPPDFTRLNSYAGPITEMAYDYFGDAMTDVMPALGTHSAMTPEQIRTMFGHIPAERFRVHDWRHDVVTVGEVPASYLREVSEGRVEYTWPAQVNKLLLEPDVDLILSIGQVVPHEVIGMANYTKNIFVGVGGSEGINKSHYLGATYGMERIMGRAKSPVRDVMEYARTHFIPQLPIVYVLTVRAKDAASGEMVTRGLFIGDDFECFERAAALSLETNFIMVDHEIRKCLVYLDPEEFKSTWLGNKSIYRTRMALADGADLIVLAPALREFGEDKTIDALIRKYGYKGTPHTLEATRANADLQENLGASAHLIHGSSEGRFTITYCPGPEMSREEIESVGFRYGSLDEMLARYPLDRLKDGWNTMPDGEEIYYISNPALGLWASLDRFKD
;
A
#
# COMPACT_ATOMS: atom_id res chain seq x y z
N MET A 1 0.95 25.05 20.75
CA MET A 1 2.29 24.51 21.06
C MET A 1 3.20 25.67 21.45
N GLY A 2 4.12 25.48 22.44
CA GLY A 2 5.13 26.51 22.74
C GLY A 2 6.18 26.65 21.62
N PRO A 3 7.14 27.59 21.71
CA PRO A 3 8.19 27.74 20.73
C PRO A 3 9.01 26.45 20.63
N LYS A 4 9.28 26.02 19.40
CA LYS A 4 10.06 24.83 19.07
C LYS A 4 11.45 25.23 18.58
N ARG A 5 12.45 24.41 18.85
CA ARG A 5 13.86 24.66 18.48
C ARG A 5 14.30 23.73 17.35
N ARG A 6 13.83 22.49 17.37
CA ARG A 6 14.14 21.51 16.33
C ARG A 6 12.92 20.68 15.96
N VAL A 7 12.45 20.92 14.74
CA VAL A 7 11.28 20.25 14.14
C VAL A 7 11.72 19.37 12.99
N VAL A 8 11.31 18.12 13.00
CA VAL A 8 11.50 17.16 11.93
C VAL A 8 10.16 16.89 11.26
N ALA A 9 10.04 17.11 9.95
CA ALA A 9 8.85 16.74 9.18
C ALA A 9 9.07 15.42 8.45
N ILE A 10 8.06 14.54 8.49
CA ILE A 10 8.04 13.24 7.82
C ILE A 10 6.84 13.20 6.87
N PRO A 11 6.91 13.87 5.71
CA PRO A 11 5.92 13.73 4.65
C PRO A 11 6.12 12.41 3.88
N PRO A 12 5.15 11.95 3.07
CA PRO A 12 5.37 10.84 2.15
C PRO A 12 6.30 11.24 0.99
N ASP A 13 6.73 10.27 0.22
CA ASP A 13 7.50 10.46 -0.99
C ASP A 13 6.64 10.92 -2.19
N PHE A 14 7.27 11.11 -3.35
CA PHE A 14 6.65 11.60 -4.58
C PHE A 14 5.52 10.70 -5.11
N THR A 15 5.53 9.41 -4.78
CA THR A 15 4.42 8.49 -5.14
C THR A 15 3.08 8.90 -4.54
N ARG A 16 3.10 9.81 -3.56
CA ARG A 16 1.92 10.38 -2.90
C ARG A 16 1.76 11.89 -3.15
N LEU A 17 2.18 12.38 -4.31
CA LEU A 17 2.06 13.80 -4.70
C LEU A 17 0.64 14.36 -4.45
N ASN A 18 -0.38 13.57 -4.76
CA ASN A 18 -1.79 13.95 -4.59
C ASN A 18 -2.29 13.96 -3.14
N SER A 19 -1.46 13.60 -2.16
CA SER A 19 -1.82 13.57 -0.74
C SER A 19 -2.02 14.95 -0.11
N TYR A 20 -1.61 16.02 -0.78
CA TYR A 20 -1.51 17.38 -0.25
C TYR A 20 -0.48 17.56 0.88
N ALA A 21 0.36 16.55 1.10
CA ALA A 21 1.39 16.60 2.14
C ALA A 21 2.48 17.63 1.82
N GLY A 22 2.82 17.82 0.54
CA GLY A 22 3.79 18.83 0.12
C GLY A 22 3.39 20.24 0.56
N PRO A 23 2.23 20.78 0.14
CA PRO A 23 1.74 22.10 0.58
C PRO A 23 1.63 22.23 2.12
N ILE A 24 1.22 21.16 2.83
CA ILE A 24 1.16 21.20 4.30
C ILE A 24 2.58 21.29 4.90
N THR A 25 3.57 20.60 4.29
CA THR A 25 4.96 20.68 4.73
C THR A 25 5.54 22.07 4.49
N GLU A 26 5.20 22.73 3.35
CA GLU A 26 5.57 24.12 3.08
C GLU A 26 4.96 25.07 4.13
N MET A 27 3.66 24.96 4.41
CA MET A 27 3.00 25.76 5.45
C MET A 27 3.66 25.57 6.83
N ALA A 28 4.06 24.35 7.15
CA ALA A 28 4.79 24.08 8.40
C ALA A 28 6.19 24.71 8.38
N TYR A 29 6.89 24.67 7.24
CA TYR A 29 8.17 25.33 7.07
C TYR A 29 8.05 26.85 7.22
N ASP A 30 7.05 27.45 6.62
CA ASP A 30 6.78 28.91 6.76
C ASP A 30 6.48 29.30 8.21
N TYR A 31 5.81 28.43 8.95
CA TYR A 31 5.47 28.69 10.34
C TYR A 31 6.66 28.52 11.30
N PHE A 32 7.45 27.44 11.15
CA PHE A 32 8.55 27.12 12.04
C PHE A 32 9.88 27.77 11.63
N GLY A 33 10.03 28.16 10.37
CA GLY A 33 11.24 28.76 9.81
C GLY A 33 12.47 27.90 10.06
N ASP A 34 13.53 28.51 10.60
CA ASP A 34 14.79 27.82 10.89
C ASP A 34 14.67 26.69 11.91
N ALA A 35 13.63 26.67 12.73
CA ALA A 35 13.38 25.57 13.67
C ALA A 35 13.01 24.27 12.94
N MET A 36 12.44 24.31 11.71
CA MET A 36 12.29 23.12 10.89
C MET A 36 13.63 22.77 10.23
N THR A 37 14.42 21.99 10.94
CA THR A 37 15.78 21.64 10.52
C THR A 37 15.84 20.55 9.46
N ASP A 38 14.89 19.62 9.49
CA ASP A 38 14.94 18.41 8.67
C ASP A 38 13.56 18.07 8.10
N VAL A 39 13.53 17.76 6.80
CA VAL A 39 12.39 17.16 6.10
C VAL A 39 12.84 15.82 5.56
N MET A 40 12.29 14.72 6.07
CA MET A 40 12.67 13.37 5.70
C MET A 40 11.48 12.65 5.07
N PRO A 41 11.38 12.61 3.73
CA PRO A 41 10.33 11.85 3.06
C PRO A 41 10.31 10.38 3.49
N ALA A 42 9.12 9.87 3.78
CA ALA A 42 8.90 8.51 4.23
C ALA A 42 9.00 7.54 3.04
N LEU A 43 10.21 7.12 2.70
CA LEU A 43 10.53 6.29 1.54
C LEU A 43 10.16 4.81 1.75
N GLY A 44 10.13 4.34 3.00
CA GLY A 44 10.13 2.89 3.24
C GLY A 44 11.36 2.26 2.58
N THR A 45 11.14 1.40 1.60
CA THR A 45 12.21 0.79 0.78
C THR A 45 12.33 1.41 -0.63
N HIS A 46 11.59 2.48 -0.93
CA HIS A 46 11.65 3.16 -2.22
C HIS A 46 12.99 3.88 -2.42
N SER A 47 13.27 4.22 -3.67
CA SER A 47 14.43 5.04 -4.04
C SER A 47 14.29 6.48 -3.56
N ALA A 48 15.41 7.14 -3.32
CA ALA A 48 15.44 8.55 -2.98
C ALA A 48 14.76 9.42 -4.04
N MET A 49 14.07 10.47 -3.60
CA MET A 49 13.47 11.45 -4.50
C MET A 49 14.52 12.24 -5.26
N THR A 50 14.25 12.52 -6.53
CA THR A 50 15.11 13.41 -7.34
C THR A 50 14.94 14.86 -6.90
N PRO A 51 15.92 15.75 -7.18
CA PRO A 51 15.78 17.18 -6.90
C PRO A 51 14.56 17.83 -7.60
N GLU A 52 14.17 17.33 -8.76
CA GLU A 52 12.97 17.79 -9.48
C GLU A 52 11.70 17.39 -8.75
N GLN A 53 11.61 16.14 -8.32
CA GLN A 53 10.47 15.64 -7.51
C GLN A 53 10.31 16.41 -6.21
N ILE A 54 11.43 16.71 -5.52
CA ILE A 54 11.43 17.52 -4.30
C ILE A 54 10.87 18.92 -4.58
N ARG A 55 11.36 19.61 -5.60
CA ARG A 55 10.85 20.94 -5.96
C ARG A 55 9.38 20.94 -6.35
N THR A 56 8.96 19.91 -7.12
CA THR A 56 7.56 19.79 -7.56
C THR A 56 6.62 19.55 -6.37
N MET A 57 7.03 18.74 -5.40
CA MET A 57 6.16 18.35 -4.27
C MET A 57 6.20 19.36 -3.12
N PHE A 58 7.37 19.93 -2.82
CA PHE A 58 7.63 20.72 -1.61
C PHE A 58 8.00 22.19 -1.87
N GLY A 59 7.86 22.63 -3.11
CA GLY A 59 7.96 24.02 -3.52
C GLY A 59 9.26 24.71 -3.13
N HIS A 60 9.17 25.72 -2.27
CA HIS A 60 10.29 26.60 -1.92
C HIS A 60 11.14 26.13 -0.73
N ILE A 61 10.82 25.00 -0.10
CA ILE A 61 11.65 24.50 1.00
C ILE A 61 13.09 24.24 0.52
N PRO A 62 14.12 24.82 1.18
CA PRO A 62 15.50 24.68 0.75
C PRO A 62 15.97 23.23 0.69
N ALA A 63 16.70 22.88 -0.36
CA ALA A 63 17.13 21.51 -0.61
C ALA A 63 18.00 20.90 0.51
N GLU A 64 18.76 21.75 1.21
CA GLU A 64 19.60 21.36 2.34
C GLU A 64 18.82 20.89 3.58
N ARG A 65 17.52 21.17 3.65
CA ARG A 65 16.63 20.65 4.72
C ARG A 65 16.24 19.18 4.48
N PHE A 66 16.35 18.69 3.24
CA PHE A 66 15.92 17.33 2.93
C PHE A 66 16.95 16.28 3.34
N ARG A 67 16.45 15.23 4.00
CA ARG A 67 17.21 14.03 4.37
C ARG A 67 16.68 12.83 3.60
N VAL A 68 17.60 12.00 3.11
CA VAL A 68 17.24 10.71 2.52
C VAL A 68 17.14 9.69 3.66
N HIS A 69 16.05 8.97 3.72
CA HIS A 69 15.92 7.83 4.63
C HIS A 69 16.68 6.62 4.07
N ASP A 70 17.80 6.27 4.69
CA ASP A 70 18.52 5.02 4.38
C ASP A 70 18.05 3.91 5.33
N TRP A 71 17.10 3.11 4.86
CA TRP A 71 16.51 2.02 5.63
C TRP A 71 17.47 0.88 5.95
N ARG A 72 18.67 0.87 5.34
CA ARG A 72 19.73 -0.12 5.60
C ARG A 72 20.70 0.32 6.69
N HIS A 73 21.04 1.62 6.76
CA HIS A 73 22.13 2.10 7.58
C HIS A 73 21.72 3.13 8.64
N ASP A 74 20.57 3.81 8.45
CA ASP A 74 20.14 4.89 9.34
C ASP A 74 19.00 4.50 10.28
N VAL A 75 18.77 3.21 10.46
CA VAL A 75 17.74 2.69 11.37
C VAL A 75 18.33 2.10 12.65
N VAL A 76 17.56 2.21 13.72
CA VAL A 76 17.87 1.63 15.03
C VAL A 76 16.67 0.82 15.49
N THR A 77 16.92 -0.37 16.02
CA THR A 77 15.90 -1.18 16.69
C THR A 77 15.72 -0.65 18.11
N VAL A 78 14.58 -0.03 18.38
CA VAL A 78 14.24 0.56 19.69
C VAL A 78 13.64 -0.44 20.68
N GLY A 79 13.25 -1.60 20.19
CA GLY A 79 12.72 -2.73 20.97
C GLY A 79 12.19 -3.82 20.06
N GLU A 80 11.78 -4.92 20.66
CA GLU A 80 11.16 -6.04 19.93
C GLU A 80 9.77 -6.35 20.51
N VAL A 81 8.75 -6.36 19.66
CA VAL A 81 7.42 -6.83 20.04
C VAL A 81 7.48 -8.36 20.20
N PRO A 82 7.05 -8.90 21.34
CA PRO A 82 7.20 -10.34 21.64
C PRO A 82 6.43 -11.24 20.67
N ALA A 83 7.00 -12.40 20.34
CA ALA A 83 6.34 -13.40 19.50
C ALA A 83 4.98 -13.84 20.07
N SER A 84 4.83 -13.90 21.40
CA SER A 84 3.56 -14.20 22.06
C SER A 84 2.47 -13.19 21.74
N TYR A 85 2.82 -11.89 21.67
CA TYR A 85 1.86 -10.85 21.28
C TYR A 85 1.47 -10.96 19.80
N LEU A 86 2.45 -11.21 18.91
CA LEU A 86 2.15 -11.44 17.50
C LEU A 86 1.24 -12.66 17.30
N ARG A 87 1.51 -13.74 18.05
CA ARG A 87 0.67 -14.95 18.03
C ARG A 87 -0.76 -14.64 18.47
N GLU A 88 -0.93 -13.85 19.53
CA GLU A 88 -2.24 -13.42 20.03
C GLU A 88 -3.00 -12.62 18.97
N VAL A 89 -2.45 -11.48 18.51
CA VAL A 89 -3.15 -10.57 17.57
C VAL A 89 -3.35 -11.20 16.19
N SER A 90 -2.51 -12.16 15.80
CA SER A 90 -2.64 -12.89 14.52
C SER A 90 -3.52 -14.13 14.60
N GLU A 91 -4.15 -14.42 15.74
CA GLU A 91 -4.93 -15.65 15.95
C GLU A 91 -4.09 -16.93 15.72
N GLY A 92 -2.82 -16.89 16.12
CA GLY A 92 -1.90 -18.02 16.00
C GLY A 92 -1.28 -18.22 14.59
N ARG A 93 -1.47 -17.28 13.68
CA ARG A 93 -1.00 -17.42 12.29
C ARG A 93 0.49 -17.20 12.12
N VAL A 94 1.08 -16.35 12.96
CA VAL A 94 2.52 -16.08 12.99
C VAL A 94 3.05 -16.12 14.42
N GLU A 95 4.33 -16.51 14.57
CA GLU A 95 5.02 -16.64 15.87
C GLU A 95 6.50 -16.26 15.70
N TYR A 96 6.74 -14.95 15.50
CA TYR A 96 8.07 -14.36 15.46
C TYR A 96 8.09 -13.05 16.23
N THR A 97 9.27 -12.58 16.65
CA THR A 97 9.43 -11.22 17.18
C THR A 97 9.39 -10.20 16.07
N TRP A 98 8.82 -9.03 16.34
CA TRP A 98 8.82 -7.94 15.38
C TRP A 98 9.71 -6.79 15.85
N PRO A 99 10.80 -6.47 15.13
CA PRO A 99 11.70 -5.40 15.51
C PRO A 99 11.06 -4.04 15.23
N ALA A 100 10.94 -3.22 16.26
CA ALA A 100 10.52 -1.83 16.15
C ALA A 100 11.71 -1.00 15.68
N GLN A 101 11.80 -0.77 14.38
CA GLN A 101 12.90 -0.05 13.75
C GLN A 101 12.45 1.33 13.32
N VAL A 102 13.22 2.37 13.70
CA VAL A 102 12.96 3.76 13.32
C VAL A 102 14.26 4.42 12.86
N ASN A 103 14.14 5.47 12.04
CA ASN A 103 15.32 6.26 11.67
C ASN A 103 15.93 6.93 12.91
N LYS A 104 17.25 6.86 13.04
CA LYS A 104 18.00 7.40 14.18
C LYS A 104 17.83 8.90 14.38
N LEU A 105 17.52 9.67 13.32
CA LEU A 105 17.22 11.10 13.40
C LEU A 105 16.08 11.39 14.38
N LEU A 106 15.07 10.51 14.46
CA LEU A 106 13.92 10.71 15.36
C LEU A 106 14.28 10.57 16.85
N LEU A 107 15.40 9.94 17.15
CA LEU A 107 15.87 9.66 18.51
C LEU A 107 16.87 10.72 19.02
N GLU A 108 17.22 11.71 18.21
CA GLU A 108 18.13 12.76 18.62
C GLU A 108 17.48 13.60 19.75
N PRO A 109 18.22 13.85 20.86
CA PRO A 109 17.61 14.34 22.09
C PRO A 109 17.14 15.80 22.02
N ASP A 110 17.54 16.53 21.01
CA ASP A 110 17.16 17.92 20.76
C ASP A 110 15.95 18.07 19.81
N VAL A 111 15.45 16.97 19.24
CA VAL A 111 14.19 16.96 18.47
C VAL A 111 13.02 17.15 19.43
N ASP A 112 12.34 18.28 19.33
CA ASP A 112 11.25 18.65 20.22
C ASP A 112 9.88 18.69 19.54
N LEU A 113 9.82 18.34 18.24
CA LEU A 113 8.59 18.06 17.49
C LEU A 113 8.88 17.22 16.26
N ILE A 114 8.09 16.17 16.05
CA ILE A 114 8.06 15.36 14.84
C ILE A 114 6.67 15.52 14.20
N LEU A 115 6.64 16.07 12.98
CA LEU A 115 5.41 16.21 12.21
C LEU A 115 5.30 15.04 11.22
N SER A 116 4.48 14.05 11.51
CA SER A 116 4.16 12.96 10.58
C SER A 116 2.99 13.37 9.70
N ILE A 117 3.26 13.74 8.45
CA ILE A 117 2.29 14.33 7.53
C ILE A 117 1.92 13.32 6.45
N GLY A 118 0.64 13.25 6.07
CA GLY A 118 0.24 12.49 4.89
C GLY A 118 -1.21 12.02 4.87
N GLN A 119 -1.55 11.30 3.81
CA GLN A 119 -2.91 10.87 3.54
C GLN A 119 -3.24 9.54 4.22
N VAL A 120 -4.43 9.43 4.77
CA VAL A 120 -5.05 8.17 5.18
C VAL A 120 -5.88 7.63 4.02
N VAL A 121 -5.51 6.45 3.53
CA VAL A 121 -6.19 5.73 2.44
C VAL A 121 -6.21 4.24 2.75
N PRO A 122 -7.17 3.47 2.20
CA PRO A 122 -7.18 2.02 2.35
C PRO A 122 -5.86 1.39 1.87
N HIS A 123 -5.39 0.38 2.62
CA HIS A 123 -4.09 -0.25 2.40
C HIS A 123 -4.15 -1.76 2.66
N GLU A 124 -3.64 -2.55 1.73
CA GLU A 124 -3.72 -4.01 1.72
C GLU A 124 -3.02 -4.71 2.90
N VAL A 125 -1.98 -4.08 3.45
CA VAL A 125 -1.17 -4.70 4.52
C VAL A 125 -1.65 -4.35 5.92
N ILE A 126 -2.12 -3.10 6.14
CA ILE A 126 -2.38 -2.57 7.48
C ILE A 126 -3.80 -2.04 7.66
N GLY A 127 -4.63 -2.15 6.64
CA GLY A 127 -6.00 -1.64 6.63
C GLY A 127 -6.13 -0.22 6.14
N MET A 128 -5.59 0.74 6.87
CA MET A 128 -5.48 2.15 6.50
C MET A 128 -4.03 2.63 6.58
N ALA A 129 -3.58 3.40 5.61
CA ALA A 129 -2.23 3.95 5.53
C ALA A 129 -1.97 5.03 6.59
N ASN A 130 -0.71 5.45 6.72
CA ASN A 130 -0.23 6.51 7.59
C ASN A 130 -0.28 6.20 9.09
N TYR A 131 -0.21 7.24 9.95
CA TYR A 131 -0.13 7.16 11.40
C TYR A 131 1.15 6.40 11.82
N THR A 132 1.09 5.41 12.73
CA THR A 132 2.26 4.65 13.17
C THR A 132 2.98 3.90 12.05
N LYS A 133 2.29 3.58 10.94
CA LYS A 133 2.94 3.04 9.73
C LYS A 133 3.96 4.01 9.15
N ASN A 134 3.70 5.32 9.17
CA ASN A 134 4.64 6.30 8.64
C ASN A 134 5.97 6.28 9.43
N ILE A 135 5.91 6.00 10.72
CA ILE A 135 7.08 5.91 11.61
C ILE A 135 7.81 4.57 11.44
N PHE A 136 7.12 3.43 11.53
CA PHE A 136 7.75 2.10 11.57
C PHE A 136 7.94 1.44 10.19
N VAL A 137 7.31 1.98 9.15
CA VAL A 137 7.48 1.52 7.76
C VAL A 137 8.03 2.65 6.90
N GLY A 138 7.43 3.83 6.95
CA GLY A 138 7.86 4.98 6.14
C GLY A 138 9.30 5.40 6.40
N VAL A 139 9.72 5.41 7.67
CA VAL A 139 11.10 5.67 8.09
C VAL A 139 11.64 4.56 9.00
N GLY A 140 11.16 3.34 8.78
CA GLY A 140 11.57 2.11 9.46
C GLY A 140 12.60 1.29 8.69
N GLY A 141 12.95 0.12 9.23
CA GLY A 141 13.89 -0.83 8.63
C GLY A 141 13.20 -1.97 7.86
N SER A 142 13.95 -2.60 6.97
CA SER A 142 13.43 -3.65 6.07
C SER A 142 12.85 -4.86 6.80
N GLU A 143 13.46 -5.28 7.91
CA GLU A 143 12.98 -6.45 8.64
C GLU A 143 11.60 -6.22 9.23
N GLY A 144 11.37 -5.06 9.88
CA GLY A 144 10.07 -4.66 10.39
C GLY A 144 9.03 -4.53 9.26
N ILE A 145 9.44 -3.96 8.12
CA ILE A 145 8.59 -3.83 6.93
C ILE A 145 8.16 -5.21 6.42
N ASN A 146 9.11 -6.12 6.14
CA ASN A 146 8.84 -7.44 5.58
C ASN A 146 7.98 -8.30 6.52
N LYS A 147 8.27 -8.30 7.81
CA LYS A 147 7.49 -9.01 8.82
C LYS A 147 6.07 -8.46 8.94
N SER A 148 5.87 -7.14 8.86
CA SER A 148 4.52 -6.56 8.86
C SER A 148 3.72 -6.92 7.61
N HIS A 149 4.36 -6.95 6.44
CA HIS A 149 3.70 -7.37 5.19
C HIS A 149 3.27 -8.83 5.25
N TYR A 150 4.13 -9.69 5.77
CA TYR A 150 3.82 -11.11 5.93
C TYR A 150 2.70 -11.34 6.97
N LEU A 151 2.72 -10.62 8.09
CA LEU A 151 1.63 -10.66 9.09
C LEU A 151 0.29 -10.26 8.45
N GLY A 152 0.25 -9.15 7.72
CA GLY A 152 -0.97 -8.70 7.06
C GLY A 152 -1.49 -9.70 6.03
N ALA A 153 -0.60 -10.25 5.20
CA ALA A 153 -0.94 -11.24 4.20
C ALA A 153 -1.50 -12.53 4.82
N THR A 154 -0.84 -13.06 5.85
CA THR A 154 -1.24 -14.30 6.50
C THR A 154 -2.53 -14.17 7.31
N TYR A 155 -2.79 -12.99 7.88
CA TYR A 155 -4.05 -12.73 8.58
C TYR A 155 -5.23 -12.66 7.62
N GLY A 156 -5.01 -12.17 6.42
CA GLY A 156 -5.99 -12.09 5.35
C GLY A 156 -6.37 -10.65 5.03
N MET A 157 -6.07 -10.26 3.82
CA MET A 157 -6.27 -8.89 3.32
C MET A 157 -7.74 -8.46 3.41
N GLU A 158 -8.69 -9.34 3.09
CA GLU A 158 -10.12 -9.04 3.14
C GLU A 158 -10.61 -8.71 4.56
N ARG A 159 -9.90 -9.21 5.58
CA ARG A 159 -10.17 -8.92 7.00
C ARG A 159 -9.56 -7.61 7.48
N ILE A 160 -8.60 -7.06 6.73
CA ILE A 160 -7.81 -5.88 7.13
C ILE A 160 -8.21 -4.64 6.35
N MET A 161 -8.31 -4.77 5.03
CA MET A 161 -8.39 -3.63 4.11
C MET A 161 -9.57 -2.71 4.42
N GLY A 162 -9.27 -1.41 4.50
CA GLY A 162 -10.27 -0.40 4.84
C GLY A 162 -10.57 -0.24 6.33
N ARG A 163 -9.96 -1.06 7.21
CA ARG A 163 -10.17 -0.98 8.65
C ARG A 163 -9.04 -0.21 9.34
N ALA A 164 -9.39 0.62 10.33
CA ALA A 164 -8.42 1.34 11.17
C ALA A 164 -7.63 0.37 12.06
N LYS A 165 -8.31 -0.65 12.60
CA LYS A 165 -7.73 -1.69 13.46
C LYS A 165 -7.36 -2.91 12.63
N SER A 166 -6.18 -3.45 12.89
CA SER A 166 -5.66 -4.68 12.28
C SER A 166 -4.52 -5.23 13.12
N PRO A 167 -4.19 -6.53 13.04
CA PRO A 167 -3.05 -7.09 13.75
C PRO A 167 -1.73 -6.36 13.48
N VAL A 168 -1.53 -5.89 12.26
CA VAL A 168 -0.34 -5.11 11.90
C VAL A 168 -0.34 -3.75 12.61
N ARG A 169 -1.51 -3.11 12.72
CA ARG A 169 -1.66 -1.86 13.47
C ARG A 169 -1.42 -2.07 14.94
N ASP A 170 -1.95 -3.14 15.53
CA ASP A 170 -1.80 -3.45 16.95
C ASP A 170 -0.33 -3.68 17.31
N VAL A 171 0.45 -4.36 16.45
CA VAL A 171 1.91 -4.53 16.63
C VAL A 171 2.63 -3.17 16.61
N MET A 172 2.27 -2.26 15.71
CA MET A 172 2.88 -0.93 15.64
C MET A 172 2.45 -0.04 16.81
N GLU A 173 1.20 -0.14 17.29
CA GLU A 173 0.74 0.56 18.50
C GLU A 173 1.44 0.05 19.76
N TYR A 174 1.64 -1.28 19.86
CA TYR A 174 2.46 -1.84 20.93
C TYR A 174 3.86 -1.22 20.93
N ALA A 175 4.51 -1.17 19.77
CA ALA A 175 5.84 -0.59 19.63
C ALA A 175 5.86 0.91 19.99
N ARG A 176 4.87 1.69 19.53
CA ARG A 176 4.74 3.11 19.85
C ARG A 176 4.63 3.33 21.35
N THR A 177 3.77 2.58 22.01
CA THR A 177 3.47 2.77 23.44
C THR A 177 4.54 2.26 24.38
N HIS A 178 5.29 1.22 24.00
CA HIS A 178 6.28 0.59 24.87
C HIS A 178 7.71 1.03 24.61
N PHE A 179 8.05 1.40 23.35
CA PHE A 179 9.44 1.66 22.99
C PHE A 179 9.75 3.12 22.67
N ILE A 180 8.76 3.88 22.20
CA ILE A 180 8.94 5.29 21.83
C ILE A 180 7.84 6.23 22.39
N PRO A 181 7.30 6.00 23.61
CA PRO A 181 6.23 6.85 24.14
C PRO A 181 6.66 8.31 24.36
N GLN A 182 7.97 8.56 24.47
CA GLN A 182 8.56 9.89 24.71
C GLN A 182 8.72 10.72 23.44
N LEU A 183 8.59 10.15 22.24
CA LEU A 183 8.78 10.91 21.01
C LEU A 183 7.63 11.91 20.80
N PRO A 184 7.95 13.19 20.55
CA PRO A 184 6.97 14.26 20.44
C PRO A 184 6.30 14.26 19.04
N ILE A 185 5.61 13.18 18.70
CA ILE A 185 5.00 12.99 17.37
C ILE A 185 3.61 13.64 17.34
N VAL A 186 3.40 14.47 16.33
CA VAL A 186 2.07 14.98 15.95
C VAL A 186 1.78 14.52 14.53
N TYR A 187 0.65 13.87 14.35
CA TYR A 187 0.18 13.41 13.06
C TYR A 187 -0.68 14.50 12.40
N VAL A 188 -0.41 14.77 11.13
CA VAL A 188 -1.17 15.68 10.28
C VAL A 188 -1.72 14.87 9.12
N LEU A 189 -2.96 14.41 9.26
CA LEU A 189 -3.58 13.39 8.43
C LEU A 189 -4.59 14.02 7.48
N THR A 190 -4.37 13.86 6.18
CA THR A 190 -5.33 14.29 5.16
C THR A 190 -6.20 13.13 4.71
N VAL A 191 -7.44 13.42 4.35
CA VAL A 191 -8.30 12.55 3.56
C VAL A 191 -8.59 13.27 2.25
N ARG A 192 -8.15 12.66 1.15
CA ARG A 192 -8.29 13.19 -0.21
C ARG A 192 -9.13 12.25 -1.04
N ALA A 193 -10.01 12.78 -1.87
CA ALA A 193 -10.79 11.98 -2.82
C ALA A 193 -11.05 12.78 -4.09
N LYS A 194 -11.34 12.10 -5.20
CA LYS A 194 -11.81 12.76 -6.42
C LYS A 194 -13.20 13.38 -6.16
N ASP A 195 -13.38 14.60 -6.62
CA ASP A 195 -14.70 15.21 -6.67
C ASP A 195 -15.48 14.65 -7.87
N ALA A 196 -16.71 14.18 -7.62
CA ALA A 196 -17.49 13.51 -8.65
C ALA A 196 -17.89 14.42 -9.82
N ALA A 197 -17.98 15.73 -9.60
CA ALA A 197 -18.41 16.70 -10.63
C ALA A 197 -17.23 17.22 -11.46
N SER A 198 -16.10 17.54 -10.82
CA SER A 198 -14.92 18.11 -11.49
C SER A 198 -13.86 17.08 -11.88
N GLY A 199 -13.85 15.90 -11.24
CA GLY A 199 -12.79 14.89 -11.36
C GLY A 199 -11.48 15.28 -10.66
N GLU A 200 -11.44 16.43 -10.00
CA GLU A 200 -10.24 16.94 -9.32
C GLU A 200 -10.06 16.30 -7.94
N MET A 201 -8.80 16.19 -7.51
CA MET A 201 -8.46 15.72 -6.16
C MET A 201 -8.71 16.85 -5.13
N VAL A 202 -9.69 16.66 -4.26
CA VAL A 202 -10.04 17.62 -3.19
C VAL A 202 -9.74 17.06 -1.82
N THR A 203 -9.46 17.95 -0.86
CA THR A 203 -9.32 17.58 0.54
C THR A 203 -10.71 17.47 1.17
N ARG A 204 -11.07 16.29 1.64
CA ARG A 204 -12.32 16.01 2.35
C ARG A 204 -12.21 16.20 3.86
N GLY A 205 -11.00 16.02 4.41
CA GLY A 205 -10.72 16.22 5.83
C GLY A 205 -9.25 16.42 6.14
N LEU A 206 -9.02 17.14 7.26
CA LEU A 206 -7.71 17.32 7.88
C LEU A 206 -7.86 17.03 9.37
N PHE A 207 -7.04 16.08 9.86
CA PHE A 207 -7.04 15.63 11.25
C PHE A 207 -5.65 15.82 11.83
N ILE A 208 -5.57 16.48 12.98
CA ILE A 208 -4.30 16.78 13.66
C ILE A 208 -4.39 16.31 15.11
N GLY A 209 -3.48 15.45 15.52
CA GLY A 209 -3.43 14.90 16.87
C GLY A 209 -2.24 13.98 17.07
N ASP A 210 -2.10 13.46 18.28
CA ASP A 210 -0.99 12.59 18.69
C ASP A 210 -1.45 11.19 19.13
N ASP A 211 -2.75 10.90 19.00
CA ASP A 211 -3.39 9.69 19.46
C ASP A 211 -4.08 8.88 18.35
N PHE A 212 -4.56 7.69 18.73
CA PHE A 212 -5.26 6.79 17.83
C PHE A 212 -6.64 7.34 17.41
N GLU A 213 -7.32 8.13 18.24
CA GLU A 213 -8.62 8.71 17.91
C GLU A 213 -8.52 9.64 16.70
N CYS A 214 -7.46 10.46 16.63
CA CYS A 214 -7.18 11.30 15.47
C CYS A 214 -7.10 10.47 14.17
N PHE A 215 -6.38 9.34 14.21
CA PHE A 215 -6.26 8.44 13.07
C PHE A 215 -7.58 7.72 12.75
N GLU A 216 -8.30 7.24 13.77
CA GLU A 216 -9.56 6.51 13.59
C GLU A 216 -10.63 7.39 12.92
N ARG A 217 -10.72 8.68 13.28
CA ARG A 217 -11.58 9.64 12.60
C ARG A 217 -11.21 9.87 11.14
N ALA A 218 -9.92 9.99 10.85
CA ALA A 218 -9.41 10.11 9.48
C ALA A 218 -9.70 8.84 8.67
N ALA A 219 -9.53 7.66 9.28
CA ALA A 219 -9.81 6.37 8.66
C ALA A 219 -11.31 6.19 8.34
N ALA A 220 -12.21 6.60 9.24
CA ALA A 220 -13.65 6.56 9.01
C ALA A 220 -14.05 7.42 7.80
N LEU A 221 -13.58 8.67 7.72
CA LEU A 221 -13.85 9.51 6.56
C LEU A 221 -13.20 8.96 5.27
N SER A 222 -12.00 8.38 5.38
CA SER A 222 -11.34 7.76 4.23
C SER A 222 -12.10 6.55 3.71
N LEU A 223 -12.72 5.76 4.58
CA LEU A 223 -13.56 4.64 4.18
C LEU A 223 -14.78 5.13 3.37
N GLU A 224 -15.43 6.20 3.81
CA GLU A 224 -16.57 6.78 3.09
C GLU A 224 -16.19 7.36 1.71
N THR A 225 -14.97 7.89 1.58
CA THR A 225 -14.61 8.70 0.40
C THR A 225 -13.70 8.00 -0.59
N ASN A 226 -12.96 6.98 -0.18
CA ASN A 226 -11.97 6.28 -1.02
C ASN A 226 -12.32 4.80 -1.29
N PHE A 227 -13.41 4.32 -0.72
CA PHE A 227 -13.92 2.98 -0.99
C PHE A 227 -15.03 3.05 -2.06
N ILE A 228 -14.91 2.23 -3.07
CA ILE A 228 -15.93 2.12 -4.12
C ILE A 228 -16.79 0.90 -3.81
N MET A 229 -17.94 1.17 -3.17
CA MET A 229 -18.93 0.13 -2.93
C MET A 229 -19.73 -0.12 -4.19
N VAL A 230 -19.69 -1.36 -4.67
CA VAL A 230 -20.54 -1.79 -5.79
C VAL A 230 -21.87 -2.31 -5.28
N ASP A 231 -22.94 -2.05 -6.01
CA ASP A 231 -24.31 -2.39 -5.62
C ASP A 231 -24.53 -3.91 -5.53
N HIS A 232 -23.80 -4.69 -6.34
CA HIS A 232 -23.81 -6.15 -6.33
C HIS A 232 -22.44 -6.70 -6.71
N GLU A 233 -22.18 -7.96 -6.37
CA GLU A 233 -20.90 -8.62 -6.67
C GLU A 233 -20.64 -8.69 -8.18
N ILE A 234 -19.38 -8.41 -8.55
CA ILE A 234 -18.91 -8.40 -9.93
C ILE A 234 -18.64 -9.83 -10.39
N ARG A 235 -19.34 -10.30 -11.43
CA ARG A 235 -19.11 -11.61 -12.03
C ARG A 235 -18.06 -11.59 -13.13
N LYS A 236 -17.87 -10.47 -13.80
CA LYS A 236 -16.81 -10.24 -14.78
C LYS A 236 -16.22 -8.85 -14.62
N CYS A 237 -14.93 -8.80 -14.32
CA CYS A 237 -14.17 -7.56 -14.15
C CYS A 237 -13.08 -7.47 -15.22
N LEU A 238 -13.04 -6.36 -15.94
CA LEU A 238 -12.00 -6.03 -16.89
C LEU A 238 -11.16 -4.89 -16.32
N VAL A 239 -9.86 -5.14 -16.11
CA VAL A 239 -8.92 -4.13 -15.58
C VAL A 239 -7.87 -3.83 -16.63
N TYR A 240 -7.64 -2.55 -16.91
CA TYR A 240 -6.57 -2.10 -17.78
C TYR A 240 -5.38 -1.61 -16.93
N LEU A 241 -4.21 -2.10 -17.27
CA LEU A 241 -2.94 -1.68 -16.67
C LEU A 241 -2.23 -0.71 -17.62
N ASP A 242 -2.13 0.55 -17.23
CA ASP A 242 -1.43 1.57 -17.99
C ASP A 242 0.04 1.16 -18.25
N PRO A 243 0.51 1.14 -19.51
CA PRO A 243 1.84 0.68 -19.86
C PRO A 243 2.98 1.53 -19.29
N GLU A 244 2.74 2.78 -18.96
CA GLU A 244 3.74 3.63 -18.32
C GLU A 244 3.92 3.27 -16.84
N GLU A 245 2.86 2.81 -16.16
CA GLU A 245 2.86 2.51 -14.72
C GLU A 245 3.15 1.03 -14.42
N PHE A 246 2.55 0.10 -15.19
CA PHE A 246 2.52 -1.33 -14.82
C PHE A 246 3.35 -2.21 -15.75
N LYS A 247 4.60 -2.49 -15.38
CA LYS A 247 5.54 -3.32 -16.14
C LYS A 247 5.79 -4.70 -15.52
N SER A 248 5.31 -4.92 -14.29
CA SER A 248 5.45 -6.19 -13.56
C SER A 248 4.14 -6.60 -12.90
N THR A 249 3.99 -7.89 -12.57
CA THR A 249 2.86 -8.33 -11.74
C THR A 249 2.98 -7.81 -10.31
N TRP A 250 4.20 -7.48 -9.85
CA TRP A 250 4.41 -6.84 -8.55
C TRP A 250 3.55 -5.59 -8.38
N LEU A 251 3.48 -4.75 -9.40
CA LEU A 251 2.59 -3.58 -9.44
C LEU A 251 1.20 -3.93 -9.98
N GLY A 252 1.13 -4.76 -11.03
CA GLY A 252 -0.09 -5.09 -11.75
C GLY A 252 -1.11 -5.87 -10.93
N ASN A 253 -0.68 -6.62 -9.91
CA ASN A 253 -1.58 -7.33 -9.00
C ASN A 253 -2.44 -6.41 -8.12
N LYS A 254 -2.27 -5.07 -8.22
CA LYS A 254 -3.29 -4.12 -7.76
C LYS A 254 -4.66 -4.45 -8.39
N SER A 255 -4.68 -4.95 -9.62
CA SER A 255 -5.88 -5.45 -10.28
C SER A 255 -6.57 -6.57 -9.51
N ILE A 256 -5.81 -7.38 -8.77
CA ILE A 256 -6.31 -8.53 -8.01
C ILE A 256 -6.72 -8.11 -6.60
N TYR A 257 -5.76 -7.57 -5.82
CA TYR A 257 -6.03 -7.35 -4.41
C TYR A 257 -6.91 -6.13 -4.12
N ARG A 258 -7.06 -5.19 -5.06
CA ARG A 258 -7.97 -4.05 -4.88
C ARG A 258 -9.40 -4.32 -5.35
N THR A 259 -9.62 -5.35 -6.16
CA THR A 259 -10.93 -5.71 -6.68
C THR A 259 -11.55 -6.92 -5.98
N ARG A 260 -10.73 -7.75 -5.34
CA ARG A 260 -11.15 -9.06 -4.82
C ARG A 260 -12.35 -9.04 -3.87
N MET A 261 -12.55 -7.93 -3.13
CA MET A 261 -13.69 -7.76 -2.23
C MET A 261 -14.98 -7.40 -2.97
N ALA A 262 -14.91 -7.02 -4.25
CA ALA A 262 -16.06 -6.78 -5.09
C ALA A 262 -16.39 -7.99 -6.00
N LEU A 263 -15.44 -8.91 -6.19
CA LEU A 263 -15.62 -10.06 -7.09
C LEU A 263 -16.45 -11.17 -6.45
N ALA A 264 -17.43 -11.68 -7.19
CA ALA A 264 -18.20 -12.86 -6.83
C ALA A 264 -17.33 -14.12 -6.80
N ASP A 265 -17.78 -15.15 -6.09
CA ASP A 265 -17.20 -16.48 -6.21
C ASP A 265 -17.51 -17.05 -7.59
N GLY A 266 -16.48 -17.58 -8.26
CA GLY A 266 -16.57 -18.02 -9.64
C GLY A 266 -16.48 -16.90 -10.69
N ALA A 267 -16.17 -15.66 -10.29
CA ALA A 267 -16.01 -14.53 -11.21
C ALA A 267 -14.80 -14.70 -12.15
N ASP A 268 -14.82 -13.96 -13.25
CA ASP A 268 -13.67 -13.78 -14.15
C ASP A 268 -13.06 -12.39 -13.97
N LEU A 269 -11.81 -12.34 -13.55
CA LEU A 269 -10.97 -11.14 -13.55
C LEU A 269 -10.05 -11.19 -14.78
N ILE A 270 -10.25 -10.29 -15.72
CA ILE A 270 -9.45 -10.15 -16.94
C ILE A 270 -8.55 -8.93 -16.79
N VAL A 271 -7.24 -9.14 -16.88
CA VAL A 271 -6.22 -8.11 -16.70
C VAL A 271 -5.52 -7.84 -18.01
N LEU A 272 -5.81 -6.70 -18.63
CA LEU A 272 -5.14 -6.23 -19.85
C LEU A 272 -3.83 -5.56 -19.46
N ALA A 273 -2.70 -6.18 -19.79
CA ALA A 273 -1.36 -5.80 -19.32
C ALA A 273 -0.37 -5.60 -20.48
N PRO A 274 -0.54 -4.57 -21.33
CA PRO A 274 0.19 -4.42 -22.59
C PRO A 274 1.71 -4.28 -22.43
N ALA A 275 2.23 -3.75 -21.31
CA ALA A 275 3.65 -3.56 -21.05
C ALA A 275 4.23 -4.53 -20.01
N LEU A 276 3.49 -5.60 -19.67
CA LEU A 276 3.98 -6.61 -18.72
C LEU A 276 5.19 -7.35 -19.31
N ARG A 277 6.31 -7.37 -18.57
CA ARG A 277 7.58 -7.98 -18.99
C ARG A 277 8.30 -8.79 -17.92
N GLU A 278 7.85 -8.70 -16.66
CA GLU A 278 8.44 -9.38 -15.51
C GLU A 278 7.40 -9.61 -14.42
N PHE A 279 7.66 -10.51 -13.49
CA PHE A 279 6.77 -10.74 -12.35
C PHE A 279 7.16 -9.91 -11.14
N GLY A 280 8.45 -9.88 -10.79
CA GLY A 280 8.99 -9.17 -9.63
C GLY A 280 9.50 -7.77 -9.97
N GLU A 281 9.74 -6.98 -8.93
CA GLU A 281 10.34 -5.65 -9.05
C GLU A 281 11.88 -5.72 -9.21
N ASP A 282 12.46 -6.82 -8.74
CA ASP A 282 13.88 -7.16 -8.94
C ASP A 282 14.04 -8.63 -9.32
N LYS A 283 15.27 -9.00 -9.72
CA LYS A 283 15.57 -10.36 -10.19
C LYS A 283 15.36 -11.44 -9.14
N THR A 284 15.56 -11.13 -7.86
CA THR A 284 15.38 -12.09 -6.77
C THR A 284 13.90 -12.37 -6.56
N ILE A 285 13.09 -11.32 -6.48
CA ILE A 285 11.64 -11.43 -6.33
C ILE A 285 11.02 -12.10 -7.56
N ASP A 286 11.46 -11.73 -8.78
CA ASP A 286 10.99 -12.36 -10.02
C ASP A 286 11.26 -13.88 -10.01
N ALA A 287 12.46 -14.30 -9.63
CA ALA A 287 12.81 -15.71 -9.53
C ALA A 287 11.96 -16.47 -8.49
N LEU A 288 11.66 -15.84 -7.35
CA LEU A 288 10.80 -16.44 -6.32
C LEU A 288 9.35 -16.58 -6.81
N ILE A 289 8.81 -15.58 -7.51
CA ILE A 289 7.47 -15.66 -8.10
C ILE A 289 7.41 -16.78 -9.15
N ARG A 290 8.40 -16.87 -10.05
CA ARG A 290 8.50 -17.96 -11.04
C ARG A 290 8.57 -19.35 -10.39
N LYS A 291 9.29 -19.46 -9.28
CA LYS A 291 9.48 -20.74 -8.57
C LYS A 291 8.21 -21.21 -7.84
N TYR A 292 7.53 -20.31 -7.16
CA TYR A 292 6.43 -20.67 -6.25
C TYR A 292 5.04 -20.43 -6.83
N GLY A 293 4.85 -19.38 -7.62
CA GLY A 293 3.59 -19.00 -8.25
C GLY A 293 2.51 -18.54 -7.28
N TYR A 294 1.41 -18.03 -7.82
CA TYR A 294 0.26 -17.48 -7.08
C TYR A 294 -0.76 -18.60 -6.78
N LYS A 295 -0.40 -19.52 -5.88
CA LYS A 295 -1.16 -20.77 -5.60
C LYS A 295 -2.01 -20.72 -4.34
N GLY A 296 -2.22 -19.53 -3.78
CA GLY A 296 -3.04 -19.32 -2.58
C GLY A 296 -2.25 -19.37 -1.28
N THR A 297 -2.91 -18.88 -0.23
CA THR A 297 -2.33 -18.75 1.12
C THR A 297 -1.82 -20.07 1.69
N PRO A 298 -2.58 -21.21 1.66
CA PRO A 298 -2.10 -22.45 2.25
C PRO A 298 -0.78 -22.94 1.64
N HIS A 299 -0.69 -22.90 0.29
CA HIS A 299 0.53 -23.31 -0.43
C HIS A 299 1.71 -22.38 -0.10
N THR A 300 1.49 -21.07 -0.08
CA THR A 300 2.55 -20.09 0.21
C THR A 300 3.05 -20.22 1.65
N LEU A 301 2.17 -20.47 2.62
CA LEU A 301 2.56 -20.68 4.02
C LEU A 301 3.41 -21.94 4.18
N GLU A 302 3.02 -23.05 3.53
CA GLU A 302 3.80 -24.28 3.53
C GLU A 302 5.16 -24.08 2.89
N ALA A 303 5.19 -23.44 1.70
CA ALA A 303 6.43 -23.12 0.99
C ALA A 303 7.36 -22.23 1.82
N THR A 304 6.83 -21.19 2.48
CA THR A 304 7.61 -20.29 3.33
C THR A 304 8.19 -21.05 4.53
N ARG A 305 7.45 -21.95 5.15
CA ARG A 305 7.96 -22.76 6.28
C ARG A 305 9.08 -23.73 5.85
N ALA A 306 8.98 -24.25 4.64
CA ALA A 306 9.88 -25.29 4.13
C ALA A 306 11.14 -24.76 3.44
N ASN A 307 11.18 -23.48 3.04
CA ASN A 307 12.24 -22.96 2.18
C ASN A 307 12.85 -21.65 2.72
N ALA A 308 14.17 -21.66 2.91
CA ALA A 308 14.93 -20.53 3.45
C ALA A 308 14.83 -19.27 2.57
N ASP A 309 14.81 -19.40 1.24
CA ASP A 309 14.71 -18.29 0.30
C ASP A 309 13.42 -17.46 0.47
N LEU A 310 12.28 -18.10 0.80
CA LEU A 310 11.05 -17.39 1.14
C LEU A 310 11.06 -16.85 2.58
N GLN A 311 11.70 -17.55 3.53
CA GLN A 311 11.86 -17.05 4.90
C GLN A 311 12.70 -15.77 4.95
N GLU A 312 13.72 -15.68 4.11
CA GLU A 312 14.57 -14.50 3.96
C GLU A 312 13.87 -13.37 3.18
N ASN A 313 12.79 -13.69 2.42
CA ASN A 313 12.05 -12.77 1.59
C ASN A 313 10.54 -12.79 1.91
N LEU A 314 10.18 -12.49 3.15
CA LEU A 314 8.77 -12.46 3.59
C LEU A 314 7.88 -11.50 2.79
N GLY A 315 8.47 -10.45 2.19
CA GLY A 315 7.78 -9.55 1.26
C GLY A 315 7.31 -10.27 0.00
N ALA A 316 8.16 -11.15 -0.57
CA ALA A 316 7.77 -11.99 -1.72
C ALA A 316 6.68 -13.00 -1.30
N SER A 317 6.80 -13.64 -0.13
CA SER A 317 5.75 -14.53 0.40
C SER A 317 4.40 -13.78 0.54
N ALA A 318 4.40 -12.57 1.08
CA ALA A 318 3.21 -11.74 1.18
C ALA A 318 2.61 -11.43 -0.20
N HIS A 319 3.46 -11.10 -1.19
CA HIS A 319 3.01 -10.81 -2.54
C HIS A 319 2.38 -12.03 -3.25
N LEU A 320 2.94 -13.22 -3.05
CA LEU A 320 2.36 -14.47 -3.56
C LEU A 320 0.96 -14.74 -3.01
N ILE A 321 0.71 -14.39 -1.74
CA ILE A 321 -0.62 -14.45 -1.12
C ILE A 321 -1.54 -13.39 -1.73
N HIS A 322 -1.11 -12.13 -1.76
CA HIS A 322 -1.92 -11.01 -2.25
C HIS A 322 -2.30 -11.14 -3.72
N GLY A 323 -1.42 -11.71 -4.55
CA GLY A 323 -1.66 -11.92 -5.98
C GLY A 323 -2.47 -13.17 -6.31
N SER A 324 -2.89 -13.96 -5.32
CA SER A 324 -3.72 -15.14 -5.56
C SER A 324 -5.21 -14.84 -5.50
N SER A 325 -6.02 -15.67 -6.15
CA SER A 325 -7.50 -15.61 -6.07
C SER A 325 -8.06 -16.35 -4.85
N GLU A 326 -7.24 -17.05 -4.08
CA GLU A 326 -7.66 -18.00 -3.04
C GLU A 326 -8.65 -19.07 -3.53
N GLY A 327 -8.61 -19.38 -4.84
CA GLY A 327 -9.56 -20.32 -5.48
C GLY A 327 -10.96 -19.76 -5.66
N ARG A 328 -11.22 -18.49 -5.36
CA ARG A 328 -12.55 -17.89 -5.42
C ARG A 328 -12.95 -17.46 -6.82
N PHE A 329 -12.02 -16.94 -7.60
CA PHE A 329 -12.26 -16.42 -8.94
C PHE A 329 -11.11 -16.76 -9.88
N THR A 330 -11.34 -16.68 -11.17
CA THR A 330 -10.33 -16.88 -12.20
C THR A 330 -9.59 -15.57 -12.46
N ILE A 331 -8.27 -15.65 -12.62
CA ILE A 331 -7.43 -14.53 -13.04
C ILE A 331 -6.87 -14.85 -14.42
N THR A 332 -7.25 -14.04 -15.42
CA THR A 332 -6.74 -14.13 -16.79
C THR A 332 -5.88 -12.91 -17.08
N TYR A 333 -4.58 -13.12 -17.21
CA TYR A 333 -3.67 -12.08 -17.67
C TYR A 333 -3.57 -12.07 -19.19
N CYS A 334 -3.69 -10.89 -19.77
CA CYS A 334 -3.58 -10.64 -21.21
C CYS A 334 -2.37 -9.74 -21.45
N PRO A 335 -1.14 -10.32 -21.51
CA PRO A 335 0.08 -9.54 -21.64
C PRO A 335 0.32 -9.07 -23.07
N GLY A 336 1.20 -8.05 -23.23
CA GLY A 336 1.83 -7.74 -24.50
C GLY A 336 2.88 -8.78 -24.92
N PRO A 337 3.67 -8.49 -25.95
CA PRO A 337 4.55 -9.48 -26.60
C PRO A 337 5.76 -9.91 -25.74
N GLU A 338 6.06 -9.21 -24.63
CA GLU A 338 7.24 -9.49 -23.81
C GLU A 338 7.03 -10.66 -22.81
N MET A 339 5.80 -11.14 -22.64
CA MET A 339 5.48 -12.28 -21.75
C MET A 339 4.76 -13.38 -22.54
N SER A 340 5.28 -14.59 -22.49
CA SER A 340 4.70 -15.72 -23.16
C SER A 340 3.51 -16.34 -22.40
N ARG A 341 2.72 -17.16 -23.11
CA ARG A 341 1.66 -17.95 -22.50
C ARG A 341 2.21 -18.87 -21.42
N GLU A 342 3.32 -19.54 -21.70
CA GLU A 342 3.95 -20.50 -20.79
C GLU A 342 4.40 -19.82 -19.49
N GLU A 343 4.93 -18.59 -19.57
CA GLU A 343 5.33 -17.82 -18.39
C GLU A 343 4.12 -17.48 -17.53
N ILE A 344 3.04 -16.93 -18.12
CA ILE A 344 1.81 -16.57 -17.39
C ILE A 344 1.17 -17.80 -16.72
N GLU A 345 1.09 -18.92 -17.44
CA GLU A 345 0.48 -20.14 -16.90
C GLU A 345 1.36 -20.80 -15.84
N SER A 346 2.69 -20.66 -15.92
CA SER A 346 3.64 -21.22 -14.93
C SER A 346 3.46 -20.65 -13.53
N VAL A 347 3.00 -19.40 -13.40
CA VAL A 347 2.78 -18.76 -12.09
C VAL A 347 1.33 -18.90 -11.58
N GLY A 348 0.47 -19.64 -12.30
CA GLY A 348 -0.90 -19.98 -11.86
C GLY A 348 -2.00 -19.06 -12.39
N PHE A 349 -1.71 -18.17 -13.31
CA PHE A 349 -2.71 -17.38 -14.02
C PHE A 349 -3.18 -18.09 -15.31
N ARG A 350 -4.36 -17.74 -15.81
CA ARG A 350 -4.75 -18.08 -17.18
C ARG A 350 -4.16 -17.04 -18.15
N TYR A 351 -3.77 -17.51 -19.31
CA TYR A 351 -3.37 -16.62 -20.41
C TYR A 351 -4.58 -16.25 -21.27
N GLY A 352 -4.70 -14.96 -21.62
CA GLY A 352 -5.59 -14.44 -22.65
C GLY A 352 -4.82 -13.69 -23.73
N SER A 353 -5.30 -13.71 -24.96
CA SER A 353 -4.74 -12.87 -26.03
C SER A 353 -5.15 -11.42 -25.82
N LEU A 354 -4.17 -10.52 -25.73
CA LEU A 354 -4.42 -9.08 -25.55
C LEU A 354 -5.22 -8.54 -26.74
N ASP A 355 -4.82 -8.88 -27.97
CA ASP A 355 -5.47 -8.40 -29.18
C ASP A 355 -6.94 -8.85 -29.28
N GLU A 356 -7.24 -10.13 -28.95
CA GLU A 356 -8.59 -10.63 -28.91
C GLU A 356 -9.45 -9.92 -27.86
N MET A 357 -8.88 -9.66 -26.68
CA MET A 357 -9.60 -8.97 -25.62
C MET A 357 -9.83 -7.49 -25.94
N LEU A 358 -8.85 -6.79 -26.54
CA LEU A 358 -9.03 -5.42 -26.99
C LEU A 358 -10.04 -5.30 -28.13
N ALA A 359 -10.11 -6.30 -29.04
CA ALA A 359 -11.11 -6.36 -30.08
C ALA A 359 -12.54 -6.59 -29.52
N ARG A 360 -12.66 -7.43 -28.47
CA ARG A 360 -13.93 -7.69 -27.77
C ARG A 360 -14.38 -6.52 -26.92
N TYR A 361 -13.44 -5.88 -26.22
CA TYR A 361 -13.68 -4.80 -25.25
C TYR A 361 -12.94 -3.53 -25.68
N PRO A 362 -13.43 -2.78 -26.68
CA PRO A 362 -12.77 -1.56 -27.16
C PRO A 362 -12.76 -0.50 -26.05
N LEU A 363 -11.56 -0.16 -25.55
CA LEU A 363 -11.39 0.69 -24.36
C LEU A 363 -11.95 2.11 -24.53
N ASP A 364 -11.96 2.62 -25.75
CA ASP A 364 -12.52 3.93 -26.13
C ASP A 364 -14.05 4.01 -25.95
N ARG A 365 -14.72 2.87 -25.81
CA ARG A 365 -16.18 2.75 -25.62
C ARG A 365 -16.58 2.40 -24.19
N LEU A 366 -15.61 2.09 -23.33
CA LEU A 366 -15.87 1.71 -21.95
C LEU A 366 -15.77 2.90 -21.01
N LYS A 367 -16.55 2.88 -19.95
CA LYS A 367 -16.47 3.82 -18.83
C LYS A 367 -16.16 3.06 -17.56
N ASP A 368 -15.44 3.68 -16.64
CA ASP A 368 -15.23 3.08 -15.31
C ASP A 368 -16.58 2.72 -14.68
N GLY A 369 -16.66 1.50 -14.13
CA GLY A 369 -17.89 0.93 -13.57
C GLY A 369 -18.60 -0.02 -14.50
N TRP A 370 -19.92 -0.15 -14.35
CA TRP A 370 -20.75 -1.09 -15.10
C TRP A 370 -20.91 -0.70 -16.58
N ASN A 371 -20.74 -1.68 -17.47
CA ASN A 371 -20.94 -1.56 -18.92
C ASN A 371 -21.72 -2.76 -19.40
N THR A 372 -22.66 -2.54 -20.34
CA THR A 372 -23.39 -3.59 -21.05
C THR A 372 -22.85 -3.67 -22.47
N MET A 373 -22.32 -4.83 -22.86
CA MET A 373 -21.78 -5.09 -24.19
C MET A 373 -22.91 -5.29 -25.20
N PRO A 374 -22.63 -5.15 -26.52
CA PRO A 374 -23.67 -5.31 -27.56
C PRO A 374 -24.41 -6.66 -27.58
N ASP A 375 -23.78 -7.71 -27.05
CA ASP A 375 -24.37 -9.06 -26.90
C ASP A 375 -25.14 -9.24 -25.59
N GLY A 376 -25.27 -8.19 -24.77
CA GLY A 376 -25.95 -8.22 -23.50
C GLY A 376 -25.07 -8.64 -22.31
N GLU A 377 -23.79 -8.94 -22.54
CA GLU A 377 -22.86 -9.23 -21.44
C GLU A 377 -22.67 -8.01 -20.56
N GLU A 378 -22.77 -8.19 -19.24
CA GLU A 378 -22.46 -7.15 -18.24
C GLU A 378 -21.04 -7.33 -17.73
N ILE A 379 -20.25 -6.26 -17.77
CA ILE A 379 -18.88 -6.21 -17.28
C ILE A 379 -18.68 -5.00 -16.36
N TYR A 380 -17.76 -5.12 -15.40
CA TYR A 380 -17.26 -3.99 -14.63
C TYR A 380 -15.87 -3.62 -15.11
N TYR A 381 -15.72 -2.40 -15.63
CA TYR A 381 -14.46 -1.92 -16.19
C TYR A 381 -13.72 -1.02 -15.18
N ILE A 382 -12.41 -1.19 -15.09
CA ILE A 382 -11.50 -0.37 -14.26
C ILE A 382 -10.34 0.08 -15.14
N SER A 383 -10.27 1.36 -15.41
CA SER A 383 -9.24 1.96 -16.26
C SER A 383 -7.86 2.06 -15.59
N ASN A 384 -7.81 2.15 -14.26
CA ASN A 384 -6.57 2.12 -13.48
C ASN A 384 -6.83 1.61 -12.06
N PRO A 385 -6.32 0.42 -11.68
CA PRO A 385 -6.56 -0.16 -10.36
C PRO A 385 -5.79 0.55 -9.23
N ALA A 386 -4.83 1.43 -9.54
CA ALA A 386 -4.12 2.20 -8.53
C ALA A 386 -4.99 3.29 -7.87
N LEU A 387 -6.08 3.69 -8.53
CA LEU A 387 -6.89 4.84 -8.14
C LEU A 387 -8.10 4.51 -7.27
N GLY A 388 -8.40 3.22 -7.05
CA GLY A 388 -9.56 2.80 -6.28
C GLY A 388 -9.33 1.58 -5.41
N LEU A 389 -10.36 1.28 -4.63
CA LEU A 389 -10.52 0.05 -3.90
C LEU A 389 -12.01 -0.32 -3.95
N TRP A 390 -12.30 -1.52 -4.45
CA TRP A 390 -13.67 -1.97 -4.73
C TRP A 390 -14.09 -3.07 -3.77
N ALA A 391 -15.30 -2.94 -3.23
CA ALA A 391 -15.95 -3.98 -2.43
C ALA A 391 -17.45 -4.04 -2.71
N SER A 392 -18.05 -5.21 -2.50
CA SER A 392 -19.49 -5.33 -2.38
C SER A 392 -19.90 -5.26 -0.91
N LEU A 393 -21.10 -4.76 -0.64
CA LEU A 393 -21.67 -4.72 0.71
C LEU A 393 -21.70 -6.11 1.36
N ASP A 394 -21.90 -7.17 0.56
CA ASP A 394 -21.97 -8.54 1.07
C ASP A 394 -20.63 -9.07 1.59
N ARG A 395 -19.53 -8.57 1.04
CA ARG A 395 -18.16 -8.99 1.44
C ARG A 395 -17.50 -8.05 2.42
N PHE A 396 -17.93 -6.79 2.47
CA PHE A 396 -17.44 -5.81 3.44
C PHE A 396 -18.30 -5.86 4.71
N LYS A 397 -18.39 -7.05 5.34
CA LYS A 397 -19.03 -7.24 6.65
C LYS A 397 -17.98 -7.17 7.76
N ASP A 398 -18.40 -6.63 8.92
CA ASP A 398 -17.57 -6.54 10.14
C ASP A 398 -17.23 -7.92 10.71
#